data_34c1e070cdced7b2b7d2dab574ca3225
#
_entry.id   34c1e070cdced7b2b7d2dab574ca3225
#
_cell.length_a   1.000
_cell.length_b   1.000
_cell.length_c   1.000
_cell.angle_alpha   90.00
_cell.angle_beta   90.00
_cell.angle_gamma   90.00
#
_symmetry.space_group_name_H-M   'P 1'
#
loop_
_entity.id
_entity.type
_entity.pdbx_description
1 polymer ?
#
loop_
_entity_poly.entity_id
_entity_poly.type
_entity_poly.pdbx_seq_one_letter_code
_entity_poly.pdbx_strand_id
1 'polypeptide(L)'
;WRNLGLYGNNYGDSVKLIIAYEAPESVKEELKADGDPLEQKAIGRDALVFIVNEDNPVQSLTLQQLKDIYAGTITNWKDVGGKDQEIIAFQRRADSGSQTLFQKLLIQGGPLMEAPTELAPTAMGELVDSIAEYNNSANAIGFSVYYYIDQMYSKPGLRLLAVDGVTPSNETIADQSYPLCNEFYAAILQDSAADSPERRIYEWLSTDAGRSCIEHSGYVAVQ
;
A
#
# COMPACT_ATOMS: atom_id res chain seq x y z
N TRP A 1 6.78 -4.89 12.22
CA TRP A 1 7.59 -6.06 12.50
C TRP A 1 7.96 -6.16 13.98
N ARG A 2 8.68 -5.22 14.53
CA ARG A 2 9.11 -5.21 15.94
C ARG A 2 7.93 -5.25 16.91
N ASN A 3 6.84 -4.60 16.59
CA ASN A 3 5.64 -4.55 17.42
C ASN A 3 4.71 -5.77 17.26
N LEU A 4 4.90 -6.57 16.20
CA LEU A 4 4.06 -7.73 15.91
C LEU A 4 4.64 -9.06 16.40
N GLY A 5 5.82 -9.04 17.01
CA GLY A 5 6.25 -10.13 17.85
C GLY A 5 7.03 -11.30 17.25
N LEU A 6 7.38 -11.31 15.95
CA LEU A 6 8.46 -12.19 15.49
C LEU A 6 9.84 -11.64 15.91
N TYR A 7 9.89 -10.39 16.30
CA TYR A 7 11.09 -9.68 16.67
C TYR A 7 11.01 -9.18 18.11
N GLY A 8 11.73 -9.85 19.03
CA GLY A 8 12.23 -9.36 20.29
C GLY A 8 11.29 -8.62 21.25
N ASN A 9 10.03 -8.98 21.39
CA ASN A 9 9.10 -8.24 22.21
C ASN A 9 8.14 -9.11 23.01
N ASN A 10 7.29 -8.52 23.83
CA ASN A 10 6.31 -9.14 24.72
C ASN A 10 5.35 -10.14 24.04
N TYR A 11 5.32 -10.21 22.70
CA TYR A 11 4.48 -11.11 21.91
C TYR A 11 5.29 -12.17 21.14
N GLY A 12 6.62 -12.15 21.18
CA GLY A 12 7.51 -13.00 20.40
C GLY A 12 7.21 -14.49 20.49
N ASP A 13 6.85 -14.96 21.68
CA ASP A 13 6.53 -16.38 21.92
C ASP A 13 5.11 -16.76 21.50
N SER A 14 4.22 -15.81 21.29
CA SER A 14 2.81 -16.05 20.95
C SER A 14 2.50 -15.87 19.46
N VAL A 15 3.26 -15.05 18.74
CA VAL A 15 3.08 -14.83 17.31
C VAL A 15 4.13 -15.61 16.53
N LYS A 16 3.71 -16.66 15.84
CA LYS A 16 4.59 -17.60 15.11
C LYS A 16 4.52 -17.43 13.59
N LEU A 17 3.50 -16.73 13.07
CA LEU A 17 3.34 -16.45 11.66
C LEU A 17 2.84 -15.01 11.51
N ILE A 18 3.42 -14.27 10.57
CA ILE A 18 3.01 -12.91 10.19
C ILE A 18 2.64 -12.88 8.71
N ILE A 19 1.58 -12.16 8.39
CA ILE A 19 1.26 -11.75 7.03
C ILE A 19 1.42 -10.23 6.99
N ALA A 20 2.39 -9.74 6.21
CA ALA A 20 2.74 -8.32 6.12
C ALA A 20 3.47 -8.02 4.81
N TYR A 21 3.77 -6.74 4.55
CA TYR A 21 4.73 -6.39 3.51
C TYR A 21 6.12 -6.94 3.85
N GLU A 22 7.03 -6.93 2.89
CA GLU A 22 8.38 -7.46 3.05
C GLU A 22 9.08 -6.92 4.31
N ALA A 23 9.74 -7.80 5.04
CA ALA A 23 10.53 -7.40 6.19
C ALA A 23 11.71 -6.51 5.75
N PRO A 24 11.97 -5.39 6.44
CA PRO A 24 13.16 -4.58 6.19
C PRO A 24 14.44 -5.42 6.34
N GLU A 25 15.46 -5.15 5.50
CA GLU A 25 16.74 -5.87 5.59
C GLU A 25 17.38 -5.78 6.98
N SER A 26 17.29 -4.62 7.65
CA SER A 26 17.78 -4.45 9.01
C SER A 26 17.14 -5.43 10.00
N VAL A 27 15.86 -5.75 9.81
CA VAL A 27 15.15 -6.73 10.66
C VAL A 27 15.60 -8.16 10.33
N LYS A 28 15.77 -8.48 9.04
CA LYS A 28 16.26 -9.79 8.60
C LYS A 28 17.68 -10.07 9.14
N GLU A 29 18.56 -9.05 9.04
CA GLU A 29 19.94 -9.15 9.54
C GLU A 29 19.99 -9.30 11.06
N GLU A 30 19.18 -8.57 11.79
CA GLU A 30 19.11 -8.61 13.26
C GLU A 30 18.59 -9.96 13.74
N LEU A 31 17.48 -10.48 13.17
CA LEU A 31 16.98 -11.82 13.48
C LEU A 31 18.02 -12.91 13.16
N LYS A 32 18.70 -12.78 12.03
CA LYS A 32 19.77 -13.73 11.67
C LYS A 32 20.95 -13.69 12.65
N ALA A 33 21.32 -12.52 13.14
CA ALA A 33 22.39 -12.36 14.14
C ALA A 33 22.00 -12.96 15.51
N ASP A 34 20.71 -12.91 15.86
CA ASP A 34 20.17 -13.50 17.09
C ASP A 34 19.99 -15.03 17.00
N GLY A 35 20.22 -15.63 15.84
CA GLY A 35 20.07 -17.08 15.61
C GLY A 35 18.68 -17.52 15.17
N ASP A 36 17.77 -16.57 14.93
CA ASP A 36 16.37 -16.78 14.55
C ASP A 36 16.09 -16.26 13.12
N PRO A 37 16.75 -16.79 12.08
CA PRO A 37 16.61 -16.29 10.73
C PRO A 37 15.15 -16.40 10.24
N LEU A 38 14.71 -15.37 9.53
CA LEU A 38 13.37 -15.28 8.99
C LEU A 38 13.28 -16.06 7.68
N GLU A 39 12.23 -16.86 7.54
CA GLU A 39 11.76 -17.42 6.28
C GLU A 39 10.51 -16.70 5.84
N GLN A 40 10.53 -16.11 4.63
CA GLN A 40 9.37 -15.41 4.08
C GLN A 40 9.16 -15.75 2.61
N LYS A 41 7.91 -15.78 2.19
CA LYS A 41 7.52 -15.94 0.78
C LYS A 41 6.39 -15.01 0.43
N ALA A 42 6.40 -14.49 -0.79
CA ALA A 42 5.29 -13.74 -1.34
C ALA A 42 4.06 -14.65 -1.47
N ILE A 43 2.92 -14.18 -1.01
CA ILE A 43 1.66 -14.92 -1.06
C ILE A 43 0.58 -14.16 -1.84
N GLY A 44 0.71 -12.85 -1.96
CA GLY A 44 -0.25 -12.03 -2.70
C GLY A 44 0.30 -10.67 -3.06
N ARG A 45 -0.49 -9.93 -3.85
CA ARG A 45 -0.19 -8.58 -4.30
C ARG A 45 -1.32 -7.63 -3.94
N ASP A 46 -0.91 -6.40 -3.68
CA ASP A 46 -1.76 -5.22 -3.57
C ASP A 46 -1.07 -4.09 -4.36
N ALA A 47 -1.65 -2.92 -4.39
CA ALA A 47 -1.08 -1.78 -5.10
C ALA A 47 -1.26 -0.48 -4.32
N LEU A 48 -0.30 0.43 -4.46
CA LEU A 48 -0.50 1.83 -4.12
C LEU A 48 -1.34 2.48 -5.21
N VAL A 49 -2.50 3.01 -4.83
CA VAL A 49 -3.43 3.66 -5.77
C VAL A 49 -3.66 5.11 -5.39
N PHE A 50 -3.97 5.93 -6.40
CA PHE A 50 -4.34 7.34 -6.21
C PHE A 50 -5.84 7.51 -6.39
N ILE A 51 -6.41 8.33 -5.52
CA ILE A 51 -7.84 8.64 -5.51
C ILE A 51 -8.06 10.13 -5.69
N VAL A 52 -9.07 10.45 -6.47
CA VAL A 52 -9.60 11.81 -6.65
C VAL A 52 -11.12 11.78 -6.54
N ASN A 53 -11.72 12.93 -6.35
CA ASN A 53 -13.17 13.08 -6.49
C ASN A 53 -13.59 12.84 -7.96
N GLU A 54 -14.76 12.26 -8.19
CA GLU A 54 -15.28 11.99 -9.55
C GLU A 54 -15.46 13.23 -10.41
N ASP A 55 -15.66 14.40 -9.79
CA ASP A 55 -15.77 15.72 -10.47
C ASP A 55 -14.43 16.25 -11.00
N ASN A 56 -13.30 15.62 -10.63
CA ASN A 56 -12.01 15.94 -11.20
C ASN A 56 -11.91 15.38 -12.63
N PRO A 57 -11.64 16.20 -13.66
CA PRO A 57 -11.62 15.72 -15.04
C PRO A 57 -10.39 14.88 -15.41
N VAL A 58 -9.31 14.92 -14.61
CA VAL A 58 -8.07 14.18 -14.88
C VAL A 58 -8.30 12.69 -14.66
N GLN A 59 -8.09 11.88 -15.69
CA GLN A 59 -8.32 10.43 -15.67
C GLN A 59 -7.04 9.63 -15.39
N SER A 60 -5.89 10.18 -15.76
CA SER A 60 -4.60 9.52 -15.64
C SER A 60 -3.50 10.52 -15.33
N LEU A 61 -2.53 10.10 -14.56
CA LEU A 61 -1.27 10.83 -14.32
C LEU A 61 -0.09 9.90 -14.60
N THR A 62 1.01 10.46 -15.09
CA THR A 62 2.25 9.70 -15.18
C THR A 62 2.90 9.57 -13.79
N LEU A 63 3.77 8.56 -13.61
CA LEU A 63 4.59 8.45 -12.39
C LEU A 63 5.38 9.73 -12.10
N GLN A 64 5.89 10.39 -13.15
CA GLN A 64 6.63 11.64 -13.00
C GLN A 64 5.72 12.78 -12.54
N GLN A 65 4.52 12.93 -13.12
CA GLN A 65 3.55 13.94 -12.67
C GLN A 65 3.14 13.73 -11.22
N LEU A 66 2.93 12.48 -10.78
CA LEU A 66 2.66 12.18 -9.38
C LEU A 66 3.85 12.60 -8.48
N LYS A 67 5.08 12.27 -8.85
CA LYS A 67 6.27 12.73 -8.12
C LYS A 67 6.34 14.25 -8.03
N ASP A 68 6.09 14.94 -9.13
CA ASP A 68 6.16 16.40 -9.22
C ASP A 68 5.05 17.08 -8.41
N ILE A 69 3.84 16.50 -8.37
CA ILE A 69 2.75 16.97 -7.50
C ILE A 69 3.17 16.87 -6.03
N TYR A 70 3.64 15.70 -5.60
CA TYR A 70 4.02 15.50 -4.21
C TYR A 70 5.35 16.15 -3.81
N ALA A 71 6.17 16.53 -4.78
CA ALA A 71 7.33 17.40 -4.56
C ALA A 71 6.97 18.90 -4.51
N GLY A 72 5.72 19.27 -4.82
CA GLY A 72 5.27 20.66 -4.89
C GLY A 72 5.74 21.42 -6.16
N THR A 73 6.24 20.71 -7.16
CA THR A 73 6.66 21.30 -8.45
C THR A 73 5.45 21.55 -9.36
N ILE A 74 4.48 20.64 -9.37
CA ILE A 74 3.18 20.80 -10.00
C ILE A 74 2.16 21.10 -8.91
N THR A 75 1.58 22.30 -8.93
CA THR A 75 0.64 22.75 -7.89
C THR A 75 -0.74 23.10 -8.44
N ASN A 76 -0.94 22.99 -9.75
CA ASN A 76 -2.21 23.32 -10.39
C ASN A 76 -2.64 22.21 -11.35
N TRP A 77 -3.90 21.81 -11.26
CA TRP A 77 -4.47 20.76 -12.10
C TRP A 77 -4.40 21.06 -13.61
N LYS A 78 -4.40 22.35 -14.03
CA LYS A 78 -4.25 22.71 -15.46
C LYS A 78 -2.95 22.21 -16.07
N ASP A 79 -1.89 22.08 -15.27
CA ASP A 79 -0.57 21.65 -15.73
C ASP A 79 -0.54 20.16 -16.08
N VAL A 80 -1.59 19.44 -15.68
CA VAL A 80 -1.80 18.01 -15.97
C VAL A 80 -3.12 17.73 -16.69
N GLY A 81 -3.69 18.75 -17.36
CA GLY A 81 -4.90 18.62 -18.19
C GLY A 81 -6.22 18.77 -17.44
N GLY A 82 -6.19 19.22 -16.20
CA GLY A 82 -7.36 19.52 -15.40
C GLY A 82 -7.84 20.97 -15.49
N LYS A 83 -8.69 21.38 -14.54
CA LYS A 83 -9.19 22.74 -14.39
C LYS A 83 -8.09 23.65 -13.83
N ASP A 84 -8.20 24.97 -14.04
CA ASP A 84 -7.31 25.96 -13.42
C ASP A 84 -7.65 26.09 -11.93
N GLN A 85 -7.16 25.15 -11.13
CA GLN A 85 -7.41 25.01 -9.70
C GLN A 85 -6.17 24.43 -9.02
N GLU A 86 -5.89 24.91 -7.81
CA GLU A 86 -4.77 24.40 -6.99
C GLU A 86 -4.98 22.93 -6.63
N ILE A 87 -3.91 22.15 -6.66
CA ILE A 87 -3.90 20.74 -6.22
C ILE A 87 -3.79 20.69 -4.71
N ILE A 88 -4.75 20.02 -4.06
CA ILE A 88 -4.72 19.71 -2.63
C ILE A 88 -4.23 18.27 -2.46
N ALA A 89 -2.94 18.11 -2.24
CA ALA A 89 -2.31 16.79 -2.15
C ALA A 89 -2.25 16.29 -0.70
N PHE A 90 -3.12 15.35 -0.37
CA PHE A 90 -3.14 14.68 0.94
C PHE A 90 -2.00 13.68 1.07
N GLN A 91 -1.40 13.64 2.25
CA GLN A 91 -0.44 12.63 2.66
C GLN A 91 -0.96 11.88 3.89
N ARG A 92 -0.17 10.97 4.39
CA ARG A 92 -0.41 10.29 5.67
C ARG A 92 0.76 10.60 6.60
N ARG A 93 0.55 10.37 7.90
CA ARG A 93 1.63 10.49 8.88
C ARG A 93 2.77 9.54 8.54
N ALA A 94 3.99 9.93 8.87
CA ALA A 94 5.21 9.18 8.54
C ALA A 94 5.23 7.74 9.10
N ASP A 95 4.49 7.49 10.19
CA ASP A 95 4.36 6.20 10.86
C ASP A 95 3.27 5.29 10.25
N SER A 96 2.53 5.74 9.23
CA SER A 96 1.50 4.93 8.59
C SER A 96 2.07 4.01 7.52
N GLY A 97 1.50 2.78 7.42
CA GLY A 97 1.91 1.80 6.42
C GLY A 97 1.73 2.27 4.98
N SER A 98 0.65 3.03 4.68
CA SER A 98 0.44 3.59 3.34
C SER A 98 1.44 4.68 2.99
N GLN A 99 1.88 5.50 3.97
CA GLN A 99 2.94 6.50 3.75
C GLN A 99 4.28 5.82 3.47
N THR A 100 4.59 4.76 4.22
CA THR A 100 5.80 3.96 3.99
C THR A 100 5.78 3.35 2.58
N LEU A 101 4.64 2.80 2.16
CA LEU A 101 4.48 2.22 0.83
C LEU A 101 4.60 3.30 -0.27
N PHE A 102 3.98 4.46 -0.07
CA PHE A 102 4.08 5.62 -0.95
C PHE A 102 5.52 6.09 -1.11
N GLN A 103 6.26 6.22 -0.01
CA GLN A 103 7.69 6.58 -0.05
C GLN A 103 8.53 5.52 -0.77
N LYS A 104 8.26 4.22 -0.53
CA LYS A 104 8.97 3.10 -1.15
C LYS A 104 8.72 3.03 -2.66
N LEU A 105 7.47 3.09 -3.09
CA LEU A 105 7.10 2.80 -4.48
C LEU A 105 7.15 4.02 -5.39
N LEU A 106 6.72 5.19 -4.91
CA LEU A 106 6.67 6.40 -5.73
C LEU A 106 7.87 7.30 -5.48
N ILE A 107 8.12 7.74 -4.25
CA ILE A 107 9.09 8.80 -3.96
C ILE A 107 10.53 8.30 -4.11
N GLN A 108 10.85 7.11 -3.61
CA GLN A 108 12.14 6.44 -3.80
C GLN A 108 13.34 7.31 -3.36
N GLY A 109 13.18 8.05 -2.26
CA GLY A 109 14.20 8.97 -1.75
C GLY A 109 14.28 10.32 -2.47
N GLY A 110 13.38 10.57 -3.42
CA GLY A 110 13.23 11.86 -4.10
C GLY A 110 12.61 12.93 -3.21
N PRO A 111 12.47 14.16 -3.71
CA PRO A 111 11.88 15.25 -2.98
C PRO A 111 10.40 14.98 -2.64
N LEU A 112 10.02 15.33 -1.43
CA LEU A 112 8.66 15.25 -0.93
C LEU A 112 8.37 16.54 -0.14
N MET A 113 7.29 17.24 -0.51
CA MET A 113 6.86 18.42 0.24
C MET A 113 6.35 18.03 1.61
N GLU A 114 6.56 18.90 2.60
CA GLU A 114 5.93 18.75 3.90
C GLU A 114 4.43 19.08 3.76
N ALA A 115 3.58 18.10 4.06
CA ALA A 115 2.13 18.35 4.04
C ALA A 115 1.73 19.14 5.29
N PRO A 116 0.86 20.17 5.14
CA PRO A 116 0.21 20.78 6.29
C PRO A 116 -0.49 19.71 7.15
N THR A 117 -0.58 19.96 8.46
CA THR A 117 -1.14 18.96 9.41
C THR A 117 -2.57 18.56 9.05
N GLU A 118 -3.36 19.50 8.55
CA GLU A 118 -4.75 19.27 8.08
C GLU A 118 -4.84 18.40 6.82
N LEU A 119 -3.75 18.28 6.06
CA LEU A 119 -3.65 17.42 4.87
C LEU A 119 -2.92 16.08 5.15
N ALA A 120 -2.68 15.77 6.43
CA ALA A 120 -2.04 14.54 6.88
C ALA A 120 -2.90 13.79 7.92
N PRO A 121 -4.09 13.31 7.54
CA PRO A 121 -5.02 12.64 8.44
C PRO A 121 -4.41 11.40 9.08
N THR A 122 -4.84 11.11 10.31
CA THR A 122 -4.30 10.01 11.10
C THR A 122 -4.82 8.66 10.60
N ALA A 123 -6.11 8.57 10.27
CA ALA A 123 -6.73 7.35 9.77
C ALA A 123 -6.89 7.35 8.24
N MET A 124 -6.85 6.17 7.62
CA MET A 124 -7.05 6.04 6.17
C MET A 124 -8.48 6.45 5.78
N GLY A 125 -9.48 6.10 6.58
CA GLY A 125 -10.86 6.52 6.36
C GLY A 125 -11.01 8.04 6.32
N GLU A 126 -10.35 8.77 7.22
CA GLU A 126 -10.36 10.25 7.21
C GLU A 126 -9.80 10.84 5.92
N LEU A 127 -8.74 10.22 5.35
CA LEU A 127 -8.19 10.65 4.07
C LEU A 127 -9.22 10.43 2.95
N VAL A 128 -9.81 9.26 2.90
CA VAL A 128 -10.84 8.90 1.90
C VAL A 128 -12.04 9.83 2.01
N ASP A 129 -12.52 10.08 3.23
CA ASP A 129 -13.63 11.00 3.50
C ASP A 129 -13.31 12.43 3.08
N SER A 130 -12.10 12.90 3.36
CA SER A 130 -11.66 14.24 2.98
C SER A 130 -11.67 14.43 1.46
N ILE A 131 -11.32 13.42 0.68
CA ILE A 131 -11.33 13.50 -0.78
C ILE A 131 -12.76 13.37 -1.32
N ALA A 132 -13.62 12.59 -0.68
CA ALA A 132 -15.00 12.41 -1.10
C ALA A 132 -15.89 13.65 -0.78
N GLU A 133 -15.70 14.25 0.40
CA GLU A 133 -16.68 15.19 1.00
C GLU A 133 -16.10 16.60 1.29
N TYR A 134 -14.79 16.82 1.10
CA TYR A 134 -14.16 18.12 1.36
C TYR A 134 -14.73 19.22 0.45
N ASN A 135 -14.83 20.45 0.96
CA ASN A 135 -15.42 21.60 0.22
C ASN A 135 -14.82 21.89 -1.16
N ASN A 136 -13.59 21.47 -1.40
CA ASN A 136 -12.89 21.54 -2.68
C ASN A 136 -12.46 20.14 -3.13
N SER A 137 -13.29 19.13 -2.91
CA SER A 137 -12.98 17.72 -3.18
C SER A 137 -12.51 17.47 -4.62
N ALA A 138 -13.05 18.22 -5.60
CA ALA A 138 -12.61 18.14 -6.99
C ALA A 138 -11.13 18.54 -7.21
N ASN A 139 -10.51 19.23 -6.24
CA ASN A 139 -9.11 19.66 -6.29
C ASN A 139 -8.19 18.70 -5.52
N ALA A 140 -8.76 17.80 -4.75
CA ALA A 140 -8.01 16.89 -3.87
C ALA A 140 -7.45 15.70 -4.64
N ILE A 141 -6.26 15.28 -4.24
CA ILE A 141 -5.66 13.99 -4.57
C ILE A 141 -5.12 13.35 -3.29
N GLY A 142 -5.28 12.05 -3.16
CA GLY A 142 -4.68 11.27 -2.10
C GLY A 142 -4.32 9.88 -2.57
N PHE A 143 -3.81 9.07 -1.67
CA PHE A 143 -3.40 7.70 -1.97
C PHE A 143 -3.84 6.72 -0.89
N SER A 144 -3.99 5.48 -1.30
CA SER A 144 -4.36 4.36 -0.45
C SER A 144 -3.75 3.07 -1.01
N VAL A 145 -4.09 1.95 -0.40
CA VAL A 145 -3.86 0.64 -1.01
C VAL A 145 -5.13 0.17 -1.71
N TYR A 146 -4.98 -0.53 -2.84
CA TYR A 146 -6.09 -0.92 -3.70
C TYR A 146 -7.14 -1.73 -2.93
N TYR A 147 -6.72 -2.74 -2.19
CA TYR A 147 -7.61 -3.57 -1.38
C TYR A 147 -8.50 -2.76 -0.43
N TYR A 148 -7.94 -1.73 0.21
CA TYR A 148 -8.70 -0.90 1.14
C TYR A 148 -9.84 -0.14 0.43
N ILE A 149 -9.57 0.43 -0.74
CA ILE A 149 -10.57 1.20 -1.50
C ILE A 149 -11.59 0.28 -2.15
N ASP A 150 -11.17 -0.86 -2.69
CA ASP A 150 -12.04 -1.78 -3.43
C ASP A 150 -12.93 -2.62 -2.50
N GLN A 151 -12.35 -3.17 -1.42
CA GLN A 151 -13.02 -4.16 -0.57
C GLN A 151 -13.49 -3.64 0.80
N MET A 152 -12.77 -2.69 1.40
CA MET A 152 -13.05 -2.28 2.78
C MET A 152 -13.78 -0.95 2.90
N TYR A 153 -13.45 0.03 2.05
CA TYR A 153 -13.92 1.40 2.23
C TYR A 153 -14.20 2.10 0.89
N SER A 154 -15.12 1.49 0.12
CA SER A 154 -15.62 2.12 -1.11
C SER A 154 -16.59 3.25 -0.77
N LYS A 155 -16.39 4.43 -1.36
CA LYS A 155 -17.31 5.56 -1.21
C LYS A 155 -17.78 6.06 -2.57
N PRO A 156 -19.08 6.42 -2.71
CA PRO A 156 -19.55 7.17 -3.86
C PRO A 156 -18.78 8.51 -3.99
N GLY A 157 -18.63 9.00 -5.20
CA GLY A 157 -17.94 10.27 -5.47
C GLY A 157 -16.42 10.17 -5.55
N LEU A 158 -15.85 8.96 -5.44
CA LEU A 158 -14.42 8.71 -5.59
C LEU A 158 -14.11 7.95 -6.88
N ARG A 159 -12.97 8.27 -7.45
CA ARG A 159 -12.43 7.58 -8.62
C ARG A 159 -10.95 7.26 -8.43
N LEU A 160 -10.57 6.04 -8.79
CA LEU A 160 -9.17 5.66 -8.93
C LEU A 160 -8.56 6.30 -10.18
N LEU A 161 -7.38 6.90 -10.04
CA LEU A 161 -6.61 7.42 -11.16
C LEU A 161 -5.84 6.30 -11.84
N ALA A 162 -5.83 6.31 -13.16
CA ALA A 162 -4.86 5.53 -13.91
C ALA A 162 -3.45 6.11 -13.71
N VAL A 163 -2.45 5.25 -13.66
CA VAL A 163 -1.02 5.63 -13.61
C VAL A 163 -0.35 5.13 -14.88
N ASP A 164 0.33 6.04 -15.59
CA ASP A 164 0.90 5.77 -16.92
C ASP A 164 -0.12 5.15 -17.89
N GLY A 165 -1.39 5.55 -17.78
CA GLY A 165 -2.49 5.06 -18.61
C GLY A 165 -3.09 3.71 -18.17
N VAL A 166 -2.59 3.08 -17.11
CA VAL A 166 -3.10 1.81 -16.59
C VAL A 166 -3.99 2.06 -15.38
N THR A 167 -5.25 1.63 -15.47
CA THR A 167 -6.20 1.69 -14.35
C THR A 167 -5.92 0.53 -13.37
N PRO A 168 -5.84 0.78 -12.05
CA PRO A 168 -5.67 -0.31 -11.10
C PRO A 168 -6.91 -1.21 -11.05
N SER A 169 -6.68 -2.51 -11.16
CA SER A 169 -7.68 -3.57 -11.02
C SER A 169 -7.00 -4.86 -10.56
N ASN A 170 -7.78 -5.86 -10.15
CA ASN A 170 -7.22 -7.16 -9.81
C ASN A 170 -6.40 -7.77 -10.97
N GLU A 171 -6.84 -7.58 -12.23
CA GLU A 171 -6.13 -8.08 -13.41
C GLU A 171 -4.80 -7.34 -13.61
N THR A 172 -4.81 -5.99 -13.57
CA THR A 172 -3.59 -5.18 -13.78
C THR A 172 -2.60 -5.26 -12.62
N ILE A 173 -3.05 -5.65 -11.44
CA ILE A 173 -2.20 -5.98 -10.29
C ILE A 173 -1.64 -7.40 -10.41
N ALA A 174 -2.45 -8.36 -10.88
CA ALA A 174 -2.02 -9.75 -11.09
C ALA A 174 -0.91 -9.86 -12.14
N ASP A 175 -1.09 -9.24 -13.29
CA ASP A 175 -0.13 -9.25 -14.39
C ASP A 175 0.98 -8.19 -14.26
N GLN A 176 0.91 -7.35 -13.20
CA GLN A 176 1.86 -6.28 -12.88
C GLN A 176 1.96 -5.19 -13.97
N SER A 177 0.95 -5.04 -14.82
CA SER A 177 0.88 -3.93 -15.76
C SER A 177 0.62 -2.59 -15.06
N TYR A 178 -0.05 -2.59 -13.89
CA TYR A 178 -0.13 -1.42 -13.04
C TYR A 178 1.23 -1.17 -12.34
N PRO A 179 1.83 0.02 -12.45
CA PRO A 179 3.25 0.22 -12.12
C PRO A 179 3.58 0.27 -10.63
N LEU A 180 2.59 0.43 -9.74
CA LEU A 180 2.79 0.61 -8.31
C LEU A 180 2.29 -0.60 -7.49
N CYS A 181 2.52 -1.81 -8.02
CA CYS A 181 2.24 -3.05 -7.31
C CYS A 181 3.23 -3.30 -6.16
N ASN A 182 2.76 -3.93 -5.11
CA ASN A 182 3.57 -4.38 -3.98
C ASN A 182 3.12 -5.76 -3.53
N GLU A 183 4.08 -6.63 -3.24
CA GLU A 183 3.81 -7.94 -2.69
C GLU A 183 3.64 -7.88 -1.18
N PHE A 184 2.82 -8.78 -0.65
CA PHE A 184 2.78 -9.09 0.77
C PHE A 184 3.15 -10.56 1.01
N TYR A 185 3.71 -10.82 2.19
CA TYR A 185 4.44 -12.02 2.49
C TYR A 185 3.84 -12.71 3.71
N ALA A 186 3.86 -14.04 3.68
CA ALA A 186 3.82 -14.83 4.89
C ALA A 186 5.25 -14.99 5.40
N ALA A 187 5.45 -14.89 6.70
CA ALA A 187 6.75 -15.04 7.34
C ALA A 187 6.66 -15.84 8.63
N ILE A 188 7.63 -16.74 8.82
CA ILE A 188 7.84 -17.57 10.01
C ILE A 188 9.35 -17.60 10.33
N LEU A 189 9.73 -18.13 11.48
CA LEU A 189 11.13 -18.46 11.75
C LEU A 189 11.55 -19.69 10.94
N GLN A 190 12.77 -19.69 10.44
CA GLN A 190 13.29 -20.75 9.56
C GLN A 190 13.36 -22.10 10.27
N ASP A 191 13.60 -22.12 11.58
CA ASP A 191 13.69 -23.31 12.43
C ASP A 191 12.33 -23.81 12.94
N SER A 192 11.20 -23.18 12.53
CA SER A 192 9.86 -23.66 12.87
C SER A 192 9.71 -25.14 12.50
N ALA A 193 9.26 -25.97 13.45
CA ALA A 193 9.14 -27.41 13.25
C ALA A 193 8.21 -27.75 12.08
N ALA A 194 8.53 -28.80 11.32
CA ALA A 194 7.79 -29.18 10.11
C ALA A 194 6.31 -29.50 10.37
N ASP A 195 5.97 -29.97 11.57
CA ASP A 195 4.61 -30.31 12.00
C ASP A 195 3.92 -29.21 12.82
N SER A 196 4.59 -28.05 13.00
CA SER A 196 4.03 -26.93 13.74
C SER A 196 2.85 -26.29 13.00
N PRO A 197 1.88 -25.70 13.72
CA PRO A 197 0.74 -25.05 13.09
C PRO A 197 1.13 -23.91 12.14
N GLU A 198 2.10 -23.08 12.51
CA GLU A 198 2.62 -21.99 11.70
C GLU A 198 3.27 -22.48 10.41
N ARG A 199 4.08 -23.54 10.46
CA ARG A 199 4.69 -24.17 9.28
C ARG A 199 3.64 -24.72 8.34
N ARG A 200 2.65 -25.43 8.87
CA ARG A 200 1.56 -26.00 8.06
C ARG A 200 0.73 -24.91 7.38
N ILE A 201 0.42 -23.78 8.06
CA ILE A 201 -0.28 -22.65 7.44
C ILE A 201 0.62 -21.99 6.39
N TYR A 202 1.88 -21.76 6.72
CA TYR A 202 2.85 -21.18 5.79
C TYR A 202 2.92 -21.99 4.49
N GLU A 203 3.09 -23.31 4.55
CA GLU A 203 3.11 -24.21 3.38
C GLU A 203 1.78 -24.19 2.62
N TRP A 204 0.65 -24.25 3.36
CA TRP A 204 -0.69 -24.27 2.78
C TRP A 204 -0.98 -23.01 1.95
N LEU A 205 -0.51 -21.83 2.36
CA LEU A 205 -0.74 -20.57 1.63
C LEU A 205 -0.22 -20.61 0.18
N SER A 206 0.71 -21.50 -0.16
CA SER A 206 1.22 -21.66 -1.53
C SER A 206 0.50 -22.76 -2.32
N THR A 207 -0.43 -23.48 -1.72
CA THR A 207 -1.25 -24.47 -2.42
C THR A 207 -2.38 -23.77 -3.21
N ASP A 208 -3.01 -24.49 -4.13
CA ASP A 208 -4.18 -23.99 -4.87
C ASP A 208 -5.31 -23.55 -3.92
N ALA A 209 -5.53 -24.31 -2.84
CA ALA A 209 -6.52 -23.96 -1.83
C ALA A 209 -6.14 -22.67 -1.06
N GLY A 210 -4.87 -22.50 -0.72
CA GLY A 210 -4.37 -21.28 -0.08
C GLY A 210 -4.49 -20.06 -0.98
N ARG A 211 -4.08 -20.20 -2.25
CA ARG A 211 -4.26 -19.14 -3.26
C ARG A 211 -5.72 -18.77 -3.46
N SER A 212 -6.59 -19.77 -3.60
CA SER A 212 -8.04 -19.54 -3.72
C SER A 212 -8.61 -18.82 -2.49
N CYS A 213 -8.10 -19.10 -1.28
CA CYS A 213 -8.49 -18.38 -0.07
C CYS A 213 -8.07 -16.90 -0.12
N ILE A 214 -6.86 -16.61 -0.58
CA ILE A 214 -6.37 -15.23 -0.77
C ILE A 214 -7.24 -14.47 -1.77
N GLU A 215 -7.55 -15.09 -2.92
CA GLU A 215 -8.41 -14.50 -3.95
C GLU A 215 -9.83 -14.26 -3.45
N HIS A 216 -10.43 -15.20 -2.72
CA HIS A 216 -11.76 -15.03 -2.12
C HIS A 216 -11.78 -13.96 -1.02
N SER A 217 -10.64 -13.61 -0.43
CA SER A 217 -10.54 -12.49 0.50
C SER A 217 -10.46 -11.13 -0.20
N GLY A 218 -10.37 -11.09 -1.54
CA GLY A 218 -10.32 -9.88 -2.35
C GLY A 218 -8.90 -9.43 -2.72
N TYR A 219 -7.86 -10.14 -2.27
CA TYR A 219 -6.48 -9.90 -2.68
C TYR A 219 -6.13 -10.66 -3.96
N VAL A 220 -5.06 -10.24 -4.62
CA VAL A 220 -4.47 -10.96 -5.78
C VAL A 220 -3.45 -11.96 -5.26
N ALA A 221 -3.65 -13.25 -5.48
CA ALA A 221 -2.67 -14.27 -5.12
C ALA A 221 -1.46 -14.25 -6.05
N VAL A 222 -0.26 -14.58 -5.52
CA VAL A 222 0.94 -14.83 -6.33
C VAL A 222 0.90 -16.25 -6.89
N GLN A 223 1.24 -16.40 -8.18
CA GLN A 223 1.32 -17.69 -8.87
C GLN A 223 2.59 -18.47 -8.45
#